data_ea69c8fb922c0f4995f8c18b8dc08e71
#
_entry.id   ea69c8fb922c0f4995f8c18b8dc08e71
#
_cell.length_a   1.000
_cell.length_b   1.000
_cell.length_c   1.000
_cell.angle_alpha   90.00
_cell.angle_beta   90.00
_cell.angle_gamma   90.00
#
_symmetry.space_group_name_H-M   'P 1'
#
loop_
_entity.id
_entity.type
_entity.pdbx_description
1 polymer ?
#
loop_
_entity_poly.entity_id
_entity_poly.type
_entity_poly.pdbx_seq_one_letter_code
_entity_poly.pdbx_strand_id
1 'polypeptide(L)'
;EKMAKTCQELCTEKEIKEQMEIEKKVKRFFMKRRIASRCLAGLLTLILTVTTLGTSLVEASTGDIDAAIVAESLQVAKQVEAEGIVLLKNEDGVLPLAAEQAVSVFGSAAIDPYYGSFGSGSIKLDTMIGFYDALSAAGITYNDTLYQSYQTWYGKNGNHKEMPVSELDMTQAREYADTAILMIGRSGSEGNDLTLEELQLSAEESSLIDTVAKTFDHVIVLFNIANMMEMGFLENYPSIQGAAIIWTPGEAGMESVAQMLAGQINPSGKLQDTIAYHVSD
;
A
#
# COMPACT_ATOMS: atom_id res chain seq x y z
N GLU A 1 -17.85 48.99 -42.36
CA GLU A 1 -18.26 49.01 -40.92
C GLU A 1 -19.68 48.46 -40.69
N LYS A 2 -20.68 48.82 -41.53
CA LYS A 2 -22.06 48.31 -41.46
C LYS A 2 -22.18 46.81 -41.72
N MET A 3 -21.42 46.24 -42.69
CA MET A 3 -21.44 44.80 -43.00
C MET A 3 -20.82 43.92 -41.89
N ALA A 4 -19.81 44.42 -41.18
CA ALA A 4 -19.18 43.68 -40.07
C ALA A 4 -20.11 43.55 -38.85
N LYS A 5 -20.90 44.61 -38.53
CA LYS A 5 -21.91 44.56 -37.47
C LYS A 5 -23.02 43.55 -37.78
N THR A 6 -23.49 43.49 -39.02
CA THR A 6 -24.56 42.56 -39.45
C THR A 6 -24.09 41.08 -39.39
N CYS A 7 -22.82 40.81 -39.74
CA CYS A 7 -22.26 39.46 -39.60
C CYS A 7 -22.14 39.03 -38.14
N GLN A 8 -21.78 39.94 -37.23
CA GLN A 8 -21.61 39.66 -35.80
C GLN A 8 -22.94 39.42 -35.12
N GLU A 9 -24.00 40.16 -35.51
CA GLU A 9 -25.37 39.93 -34.98
C GLU A 9 -25.97 38.62 -35.51
N LEU A 10 -25.68 38.20 -36.73
CA LEU A 10 -26.13 36.94 -37.30
C LEU A 10 -25.40 35.73 -36.70
N CYS A 11 -24.12 35.86 -36.32
CA CYS A 11 -23.38 34.82 -35.60
C CYS A 11 -23.94 34.59 -34.19
N THR A 12 -24.23 35.68 -33.46
CA THR A 12 -24.81 35.57 -32.11
C THR A 12 -26.21 34.99 -32.12
N GLU A 13 -27.04 35.34 -33.13
CA GLU A 13 -28.39 34.76 -33.24
C GLU A 13 -28.40 33.28 -33.59
N LYS A 14 -27.41 32.81 -34.34
CA LYS A 14 -27.22 31.41 -34.68
C LYS A 14 -26.76 30.60 -33.44
N GLU A 15 -25.82 31.13 -32.68
CA GLU A 15 -25.33 30.52 -31.45
C GLU A 15 -26.44 30.42 -30.40
N ILE A 16 -27.27 31.44 -30.22
CA ILE A 16 -28.42 31.43 -29.33
C ILE A 16 -29.44 30.36 -29.76
N LYS A 17 -29.71 30.21 -31.04
CA LYS A 17 -30.62 29.18 -31.55
C LYS A 17 -30.07 27.77 -31.34
N GLU A 18 -28.77 27.55 -31.53
CA GLU A 18 -28.10 26.26 -31.23
C GLU A 18 -28.15 25.90 -29.73
N GLN A 19 -27.87 26.86 -28.90
CA GLN A 19 -27.97 26.69 -27.43
C GLN A 19 -29.40 26.32 -26.98
N MET A 20 -30.42 27.01 -27.53
CA MET A 20 -31.81 26.69 -27.23
C MET A 20 -32.24 25.30 -27.73
N GLU A 21 -31.71 24.85 -28.87
CA GLU A 21 -31.98 23.49 -29.37
C GLU A 21 -31.31 22.42 -28.52
N ILE A 22 -30.07 22.66 -28.05
CA ILE A 22 -29.39 21.78 -27.10
C ILE A 22 -30.15 21.70 -25.77
N GLU A 23 -30.59 22.81 -25.25
CA GLU A 23 -31.37 22.86 -24.01
C GLU A 23 -32.69 22.09 -24.12
N LYS A 24 -33.39 22.20 -25.24
CA LYS A 24 -34.61 21.42 -25.52
C LYS A 24 -34.31 19.93 -25.64
N LYS A 25 -33.20 19.52 -26.24
CA LYS A 25 -32.79 18.11 -26.35
C LYS A 25 -32.45 17.54 -24.96
N VAL A 26 -31.73 18.29 -24.14
CA VAL A 26 -31.40 17.93 -22.77
C VAL A 26 -32.64 17.81 -21.91
N LYS A 27 -33.57 18.77 -21.96
CA LYS A 27 -34.85 18.67 -21.23
C LYS A 27 -35.68 17.45 -21.66
N ARG A 28 -35.73 17.13 -22.94
CA ARG A 28 -36.42 15.93 -23.48
C ARG A 28 -35.74 14.64 -23.00
N PHE A 29 -34.40 14.62 -22.93
CA PHE A 29 -33.65 13.47 -22.43
C PHE A 29 -33.92 13.21 -20.95
N PHE A 30 -33.89 14.24 -20.11
CA PHE A 30 -34.20 14.12 -18.69
C PHE A 30 -35.67 13.77 -18.43
N MET A 31 -36.59 14.28 -19.26
CA MET A 31 -38.01 13.94 -19.12
C MET A 31 -38.28 12.46 -19.48
N LYS A 32 -37.65 11.94 -20.55
CA LYS A 32 -37.74 10.50 -20.90
C LYS A 32 -37.13 9.62 -19.79
N ARG A 33 -36.00 10.03 -19.18
CA ARG A 33 -35.41 9.32 -18.05
C ARG A 33 -36.30 9.33 -16.80
N ARG A 34 -36.98 10.45 -16.49
CA ARG A 34 -37.96 10.52 -15.37
C ARG A 34 -39.16 9.61 -15.60
N ILE A 35 -39.67 9.51 -16.82
CA ILE A 35 -40.78 8.62 -17.15
C ILE A 35 -40.34 7.16 -17.05
N ALA A 36 -39.17 6.82 -17.64
CA ALA A 36 -38.64 5.45 -17.54
C ALA A 36 -38.33 5.03 -16.08
N SER A 37 -37.81 5.95 -15.26
CA SER A 37 -37.55 5.72 -13.82
C SER A 37 -38.85 5.52 -13.03
N ARG A 38 -39.94 6.24 -13.36
CA ARG A 38 -41.24 6.04 -12.70
C ARG A 38 -41.92 4.76 -13.11
N CYS A 39 -41.79 4.34 -14.38
CA CYS A 39 -42.31 3.04 -14.83
C CYS A 39 -41.51 1.89 -14.22
N LEU A 40 -40.17 2.03 -14.09
CA LEU A 40 -39.30 1.03 -13.45
C LEU A 40 -39.57 0.92 -11.94
N ALA A 41 -39.80 2.04 -11.26
CA ALA A 41 -40.16 2.07 -9.84
C ALA A 41 -41.53 1.45 -9.61
N GLY A 42 -42.54 1.68 -10.49
CA GLY A 42 -43.84 1.05 -10.43
C GLY A 42 -43.81 -0.47 -10.67
N LEU A 43 -42.93 -0.93 -11.59
CA LEU A 43 -42.71 -2.36 -11.83
C LEU A 43 -41.96 -3.04 -10.66
N LEU A 44 -40.97 -2.38 -10.07
CA LEU A 44 -40.27 -2.88 -8.88
C LEU A 44 -41.20 -2.98 -7.65
N THR A 45 -42.11 -2.00 -7.44
CA THR A 45 -43.09 -2.07 -6.35
C THR A 45 -44.12 -3.19 -6.58
N LEU A 46 -44.52 -3.44 -7.80
CA LEU A 46 -45.44 -4.54 -8.10
C LEU A 46 -44.77 -5.92 -7.93
N ILE A 47 -43.49 -6.04 -8.27
CA ILE A 47 -42.71 -7.27 -8.05
C ILE A 47 -42.43 -7.47 -6.55
N LEU A 48 -42.15 -6.42 -5.77
CA LEU A 48 -41.99 -6.52 -4.32
C LEU A 48 -43.26 -6.93 -3.58
N THR A 49 -44.44 -6.53 -4.06
CA THR A 49 -45.70 -6.89 -3.42
C THR A 49 -46.17 -8.31 -3.74
N VAL A 50 -45.73 -8.91 -4.83
CA VAL A 50 -46.08 -10.30 -5.20
C VAL A 50 -45.14 -11.32 -4.53
N THR A 51 -43.93 -10.92 -4.12
CA THR A 51 -42.96 -11.79 -3.45
C THR A 51 -43.10 -11.84 -1.92
N THR A 52 -44.00 -11.04 -1.32
CA THR A 52 -44.23 -11.05 0.13
C THR A 52 -45.19 -12.13 0.63
N LEU A 53 -45.75 -12.94 -0.27
CA LEU A 53 -46.53 -14.14 0.13
C LEU A 53 -45.68 -15.40 -0.13
N GLY A 54 -44.76 -15.71 0.77
CA GLY A 54 -44.20 -17.06 0.86
C GLY A 54 -42.67 -17.20 0.70
N THR A 55 -41.88 -16.14 0.87
CA THR A 55 -40.48 -16.32 1.16
C THR A 55 -40.25 -15.98 2.63
N SER A 56 -39.95 -16.99 3.42
CA SER A 56 -39.19 -16.77 4.63
C SER A 56 -37.98 -15.92 4.20
N LEU A 57 -37.94 -14.67 4.64
CA LEU A 57 -36.69 -13.89 4.63
C LEU A 57 -35.69 -14.78 5.37
N VAL A 58 -34.82 -15.42 4.63
CA VAL A 58 -33.54 -15.78 5.19
C VAL A 58 -32.93 -14.40 5.51
N GLU A 59 -33.17 -13.91 6.73
CA GLU A 59 -32.29 -12.96 7.33
C GLU A 59 -30.92 -13.62 7.18
N ALA A 60 -30.12 -13.10 6.27
CA ALA A 60 -28.69 -13.28 6.39
C ALA A 60 -28.39 -12.67 7.76
N SER A 61 -28.44 -13.51 8.78
CA SER A 61 -27.85 -13.23 10.06
C SER A 61 -26.44 -12.77 9.72
N THR A 62 -26.15 -11.48 9.90
CA THR A 62 -24.81 -11.04 10.21
C THR A 62 -24.54 -11.55 11.62
N GLY A 63 -24.58 -12.89 11.76
CA GLY A 63 -24.18 -13.54 12.99
C GLY A 63 -22.74 -13.12 13.23
N ASP A 64 -22.43 -12.70 14.44
CA ASP A 64 -21.05 -12.48 14.86
C ASP A 64 -20.25 -13.69 14.39
N ILE A 65 -19.24 -13.44 13.53
CA ILE A 65 -18.34 -14.50 13.08
C ILE A 65 -17.76 -15.10 14.36
N ASP A 66 -17.83 -16.42 14.49
CA ASP A 66 -17.28 -17.10 15.67
C ASP A 66 -15.82 -16.68 15.87
N ALA A 67 -15.51 -16.15 17.05
CA ALA A 67 -14.17 -15.68 17.38
C ALA A 67 -13.11 -16.78 17.19
N ALA A 68 -13.48 -18.05 17.33
CA ALA A 68 -12.58 -19.18 17.06
C ALA A 68 -12.22 -19.27 15.57
N ILE A 69 -13.19 -19.03 14.66
CA ILE A 69 -12.94 -19.03 13.22
C ILE A 69 -12.03 -17.85 12.83
N VAL A 70 -12.26 -16.68 13.42
CA VAL A 70 -11.38 -15.51 13.20
C VAL A 70 -9.95 -15.82 13.67
N ALA A 71 -9.80 -16.36 14.88
CA ALA A 71 -8.49 -16.72 15.41
C ALA A 71 -7.76 -17.76 14.56
N GLU A 72 -8.46 -18.79 14.07
CA GLU A 72 -7.89 -19.78 13.16
C GLU A 72 -7.47 -19.14 11.84
N SER A 73 -8.30 -18.27 11.25
CA SER A 73 -7.99 -17.56 10.02
C SER A 73 -6.74 -16.68 10.14
N LEU A 74 -6.59 -15.97 11.27
CA LEU A 74 -5.38 -15.18 11.56
C LEU A 74 -4.13 -16.05 11.68
N GLN A 75 -4.22 -17.24 12.28
CA GLN A 75 -3.08 -18.18 12.32
C GLN A 75 -2.70 -18.66 10.91
N VAL A 76 -3.67 -18.97 10.07
CA VAL A 76 -3.42 -19.33 8.68
C VAL A 76 -2.77 -18.17 7.93
N ALA A 77 -3.24 -16.94 8.11
CA ALA A 77 -2.64 -15.75 7.49
C ALA A 77 -1.18 -15.55 7.92
N LYS A 78 -0.86 -15.72 9.21
CA LYS A 78 0.52 -15.68 9.71
C LYS A 78 1.39 -16.76 9.07
N GLN A 79 0.88 -17.98 8.96
CA GLN A 79 1.61 -19.08 8.35
C GLN A 79 1.87 -18.83 6.86
N VAL A 80 0.88 -18.31 6.13
CA VAL A 80 1.04 -17.94 4.71
C VAL A 80 2.15 -16.92 4.53
N GLU A 81 2.18 -15.88 5.37
CA GLU A 81 3.27 -14.90 5.34
C GLU A 81 4.62 -15.55 5.70
N ALA A 82 4.68 -16.33 6.78
CA ALA A 82 5.91 -17.00 7.23
C ALA A 82 6.54 -17.87 6.14
N GLU A 83 5.71 -18.60 5.38
CA GLU A 83 6.15 -19.44 4.27
C GLU A 83 6.39 -18.64 2.98
N GLY A 84 5.71 -17.48 2.83
CA GLY A 84 5.77 -16.62 1.66
C GLY A 84 6.98 -15.70 1.61
N ILE A 85 7.55 -15.30 2.75
CA ILE A 85 8.72 -14.42 2.80
C ILE A 85 9.87 -15.00 1.98
N VAL A 86 10.45 -14.19 1.09
CA VAL A 86 11.59 -14.57 0.26
C VAL A 86 12.85 -13.90 0.76
N LEU A 87 13.77 -14.68 1.30
CA LEU A 87 15.10 -14.19 1.69
C LEU A 87 15.95 -14.03 0.43
N LEU A 88 16.30 -12.80 0.08
CA LEU A 88 17.10 -12.45 -1.10
C LEU A 88 18.59 -12.44 -0.79
N LYS A 89 18.97 -11.93 0.38
CA LYS A 89 20.35 -11.76 0.80
C LYS A 89 20.49 -12.01 2.31
N ASN A 90 21.53 -12.73 2.73
CA ASN A 90 21.92 -12.90 4.13
C ASN A 90 23.43 -13.15 4.19
N GLU A 91 24.20 -12.10 4.15
CA GLU A 91 25.66 -12.14 4.21
C GLU A 91 26.14 -11.93 5.64
N ASP A 92 27.28 -12.50 5.98
CA ASP A 92 27.93 -12.44 7.28
C ASP A 92 27.03 -12.84 8.48
N GLY A 93 25.88 -13.48 8.21
CA GLY A 93 24.94 -13.89 9.23
C GLY A 93 24.23 -12.74 9.91
N VAL A 94 23.95 -11.63 9.19
CA VAL A 94 23.22 -10.47 9.71
C VAL A 94 21.79 -10.84 10.15
N LEU A 95 21.23 -11.88 9.59
CA LEU A 95 19.98 -12.52 10.02
C LEU A 95 20.23 -13.95 10.50
N PRO A 96 19.56 -14.40 11.59
CA PRO A 96 18.65 -13.60 12.41
C PRO A 96 19.38 -12.59 13.28
N LEU A 97 18.65 -11.55 13.70
CA LEU A 97 19.14 -10.59 14.69
C LEU A 97 19.48 -11.31 16.00
N ALA A 98 20.53 -10.88 16.67
CA ALA A 98 20.86 -11.41 17.98
C ALA A 98 19.75 -11.08 19.01
N ALA A 99 19.62 -11.90 20.05
CA ALA A 99 18.65 -11.63 21.11
C ALA A 99 18.88 -10.25 21.72
N GLU A 100 17.81 -9.50 21.88
CA GLU A 100 17.81 -8.13 22.43
C GLU A 100 18.61 -7.11 21.57
N GLN A 101 18.95 -7.44 20.32
CA GLN A 101 19.63 -6.51 19.43
C GLN A 101 18.73 -5.30 19.15
N ALA A 102 19.31 -4.10 19.34
CA ALA A 102 18.65 -2.85 18.99
C ALA A 102 18.78 -2.58 17.49
N VAL A 103 17.76 -1.95 16.91
CA VAL A 103 17.75 -1.53 15.51
C VAL A 103 17.25 -0.11 15.34
N SER A 104 17.77 0.61 14.34
CA SER A 104 17.19 1.85 13.85
C SER A 104 16.41 1.55 12.57
N VAL A 105 15.10 1.88 12.57
CA VAL A 105 14.20 1.54 11.47
C VAL A 105 13.89 2.77 10.63
N PHE A 106 14.10 2.65 9.33
CA PHE A 106 13.91 3.71 8.32
C PHE A 106 12.87 3.28 7.28
N GLY A 107 12.31 4.28 6.60
CA GLY A 107 11.36 4.11 5.52
C GLY A 107 9.93 4.36 5.94
N SER A 108 9.22 5.17 5.16
CA SER A 108 7.80 5.50 5.41
C SER A 108 6.90 4.26 5.39
N ALA A 109 7.28 3.23 4.64
CA ALA A 109 6.59 1.94 4.63
C ALA A 109 6.65 1.21 5.97
N ALA A 110 7.60 1.50 6.86
CA ALA A 110 7.62 0.94 8.21
C ALA A 110 6.56 1.56 9.12
N ILE A 111 6.15 2.80 8.83
CA ILE A 111 5.09 3.52 9.58
C ILE A 111 3.70 3.15 9.04
N ASP A 112 3.57 3.08 7.72
CA ASP A 112 2.31 2.78 7.04
C ASP A 112 2.55 1.71 5.96
N PRO A 113 2.64 0.43 6.38
CA PRO A 113 2.86 -0.66 5.46
C PRO A 113 1.71 -0.88 4.49
N TYR A 114 2.04 -1.37 3.31
CA TYR A 114 1.05 -1.91 2.39
C TYR A 114 0.62 -3.30 2.84
N TYR A 115 -0.51 -3.39 3.52
CA TYR A 115 -1.06 -4.66 4.01
C TYR A 115 -1.78 -5.47 2.94
N GLY A 116 -2.23 -4.83 1.88
CA GLY A 116 -2.92 -5.40 0.74
C GLY A 116 -2.75 -4.52 -0.50
N SER A 117 -3.40 -4.88 -1.60
CA SER A 117 -3.39 -4.05 -2.79
C SER A 117 -4.52 -3.01 -2.79
N PHE A 118 -4.57 -2.14 -3.80
CA PHE A 118 -5.68 -1.25 -4.05
C PHE A 118 -6.83 -1.95 -4.80
N GLY A 119 -7.97 -1.29 -4.91
CA GLY A 119 -9.13 -1.81 -5.63
C GLY A 119 -9.88 -2.86 -4.82
N SER A 120 -10.32 -3.93 -5.47
CA SER A 120 -11.08 -5.02 -4.84
C SER A 120 -10.26 -5.85 -3.84
N GLY A 121 -8.93 -5.81 -3.92
CA GLY A 121 -8.02 -6.43 -2.95
C GLY A 121 -7.63 -5.53 -1.78
N SER A 122 -8.25 -4.35 -1.66
CA SER A 122 -7.97 -3.41 -0.58
C SER A 122 -8.41 -3.97 0.77
N ILE A 123 -7.50 -3.96 1.74
CA ILE A 123 -7.76 -4.34 3.12
C ILE A 123 -7.59 -3.09 4.00
N LYS A 124 -8.57 -2.81 4.83
CA LYS A 124 -8.47 -1.76 5.84
C LYS A 124 -9.24 -2.20 7.07
N LEU A 125 -8.53 -2.71 8.06
CA LEU A 125 -9.09 -3.17 9.32
C LEU A 125 -8.48 -2.39 10.47
N ASP A 126 -9.27 -2.11 11.49
CA ASP A 126 -8.78 -1.43 12.70
C ASP A 126 -7.87 -2.36 13.56
N THR A 127 -7.77 -3.63 13.16
CA THR A 127 -7.00 -4.69 13.86
C THR A 127 -5.67 -5.02 13.20
N MET A 128 -5.21 -4.20 12.22
CA MET A 128 -3.91 -4.39 11.57
C MET A 128 -2.77 -4.29 12.58
N ILE A 129 -1.88 -5.29 12.57
CA ILE A 129 -0.68 -5.29 13.39
C ILE A 129 0.39 -4.48 12.68
N GLY A 130 0.85 -3.41 13.31
CA GLY A 130 1.92 -2.54 12.82
C GLY A 130 3.29 -3.21 12.90
N PHE A 131 4.24 -2.74 12.08
CA PHE A 131 5.59 -3.31 12.09
C PHE A 131 6.30 -3.12 13.43
N TYR A 132 6.18 -1.97 14.05
CA TYR A 132 6.81 -1.68 15.36
C TYR A 132 6.20 -2.47 16.51
N ASP A 133 4.88 -2.71 16.47
CA ASP A 133 4.22 -3.60 17.45
C ASP A 133 4.70 -5.04 17.27
N ALA A 134 4.86 -5.49 16.02
CA ALA A 134 5.39 -6.82 15.70
C ALA A 134 6.85 -6.97 16.15
N LEU A 135 7.71 -5.97 15.94
CA LEU A 135 9.10 -5.96 16.45
C LEU A 135 9.12 -6.13 17.97
N SER A 136 8.32 -5.33 18.68
CA SER A 136 8.22 -5.42 20.15
C SER A 136 7.75 -6.79 20.61
N ALA A 137 6.74 -7.38 19.96
CA ALA A 137 6.23 -8.70 20.26
C ALA A 137 7.26 -9.82 20.01
N ALA A 138 8.14 -9.64 19.04
CA ALA A 138 9.24 -10.57 18.73
C ALA A 138 10.47 -10.38 19.64
N GLY A 139 10.48 -9.36 20.51
CA GLY A 139 11.59 -9.05 21.41
C GLY A 139 12.70 -8.21 20.78
N ILE A 140 12.42 -7.55 19.65
CA ILE A 140 13.38 -6.65 18.99
C ILE A 140 13.16 -5.23 19.51
N THR A 141 14.22 -4.61 19.98
CA THR A 141 14.20 -3.22 20.46
C THR A 141 14.50 -2.27 19.32
N TYR A 142 13.71 -1.22 19.16
CA TYR A 142 13.91 -0.22 18.10
C TYR A 142 14.08 1.21 18.64
N ASN A 143 14.62 2.07 17.82
CA ASN A 143 14.86 3.49 18.13
C ASN A 143 13.54 4.27 18.18
N ASP A 144 13.00 4.47 19.39
CA ASP A 144 11.73 5.20 19.59
C ASP A 144 11.83 6.68 19.15
N THR A 145 12.98 7.33 19.33
CA THR A 145 13.17 8.73 18.88
C THR A 145 13.03 8.85 17.37
N LEU A 146 13.63 7.94 16.63
CA LEU A 146 13.51 7.87 15.17
C LEU A 146 12.07 7.54 14.74
N TYR A 147 11.44 6.57 15.42
CA TYR A 147 10.03 6.24 15.20
C TYR A 147 9.11 7.45 15.36
N GLN A 148 9.25 8.21 16.44
CA GLN A 148 8.45 9.41 16.70
C GLN A 148 8.69 10.52 15.64
N SER A 149 9.92 10.63 15.14
CA SER A 149 10.26 11.56 14.05
C SER A 149 9.51 11.19 12.77
N TYR A 150 9.54 9.91 12.36
CA TYR A 150 8.79 9.41 11.22
C TYR A 150 7.27 9.55 11.43
N GLN A 151 6.73 9.22 12.58
CA GLN A 151 5.32 9.38 12.91
C GLN A 151 4.88 10.84 12.76
N THR A 152 5.66 11.77 13.31
CA THR A 152 5.37 13.19 13.25
C THR A 152 5.41 13.73 11.82
N TRP A 153 6.42 13.30 11.06
CA TRP A 153 6.57 13.72 9.66
C TRP A 153 5.45 13.13 8.80
N TYR A 154 5.18 11.84 8.94
CA TYR A 154 4.14 11.13 8.20
C TYR A 154 2.74 11.69 8.51
N GLY A 155 2.44 11.99 9.76
CA GLY A 155 1.18 12.62 10.15
C GLY A 155 0.89 13.96 9.47
N LYS A 156 1.94 14.69 9.05
CA LYS A 156 1.82 15.95 8.31
C LYS A 156 1.79 15.77 6.79
N ASN A 157 2.54 14.83 6.28
CA ASN A 157 2.80 14.67 4.84
C ASN A 157 2.06 13.48 4.24
N GLY A 158 1.83 12.40 5.00
CA GLY A 158 1.07 11.21 4.64
C GLY A 158 1.40 10.58 3.29
N ASN A 159 0.51 9.72 2.84
CA ASN A 159 0.44 9.30 1.45
C ASN A 159 1.68 8.54 0.93
N HIS A 160 2.27 7.68 1.77
CA HIS A 160 3.43 6.82 1.47
C HIS A 160 4.65 7.55 0.87
N LYS A 161 4.78 8.85 1.11
CA LYS A 161 5.96 9.60 0.72
C LYS A 161 7.11 9.29 1.65
N GLU A 162 8.32 9.19 1.09
CA GLU A 162 9.51 9.00 1.89
C GLU A 162 9.93 10.31 2.56
N MET A 163 10.41 10.20 3.80
CA MET A 163 10.91 11.32 4.58
C MET A 163 12.29 11.75 4.04
N PRO A 164 12.48 13.04 3.70
CA PRO A 164 13.78 13.51 3.26
C PRO A 164 14.87 13.28 4.32
N VAL A 165 16.05 12.88 3.90
CA VAL A 165 17.22 12.64 4.79
C VAL A 165 17.54 13.85 5.67
N SER A 166 17.30 15.07 5.16
CA SER A 166 17.52 16.32 5.91
C SER A 166 16.64 16.48 7.17
N GLU A 167 15.58 15.72 7.26
CA GLU A 167 14.67 15.70 8.42
C GLU A 167 15.05 14.60 9.45
N LEU A 168 16.08 13.79 9.14
CA LEU A 168 16.54 12.68 9.98
C LEU A 168 17.77 13.06 10.80
N ASP A 169 17.79 12.69 12.07
CA ASP A 169 19.01 12.73 12.89
C ASP A 169 19.77 11.40 12.76
N MET A 170 20.60 11.31 11.72
CA MET A 170 21.39 10.12 11.43
C MET A 170 22.44 9.83 12.51
N THR A 171 22.93 10.86 13.21
CA THR A 171 23.88 10.70 14.31
C THR A 171 23.22 9.99 15.47
N GLN A 172 22.06 10.48 15.91
CA GLN A 172 21.28 9.85 16.98
C GLN A 172 20.88 8.43 16.62
N ALA A 173 20.45 8.21 15.36
CA ALA A 173 20.06 6.88 14.90
C ALA A 173 21.23 5.89 14.94
N ARG A 174 22.45 6.30 14.55
CA ARG A 174 23.65 5.46 14.59
C ARG A 174 24.19 5.24 16.01
N GLU A 175 24.11 6.25 16.88
CA GLU A 175 24.47 6.10 18.30
C GLU A 175 23.57 5.11 19.03
N TYR A 176 22.31 5.00 18.61
CA TYR A 176 21.35 4.06 19.19
C TYR A 176 21.63 2.59 18.81
N ALA A 177 21.97 2.33 17.55
CA ALA A 177 22.16 0.98 17.04
C ALA A 177 23.17 0.93 15.89
N ASP A 178 23.91 -0.18 15.76
CA ASP A 178 24.82 -0.46 14.65
C ASP A 178 24.09 -1.05 13.44
N THR A 179 22.88 -1.54 13.66
CA THR A 179 22.07 -2.18 12.63
C THR A 179 20.88 -1.30 12.26
N ALA A 180 20.70 -1.11 10.96
CA ALA A 180 19.54 -0.45 10.39
C ALA A 180 18.62 -1.46 9.68
N ILE A 181 17.31 -1.27 9.83
CA ILE A 181 16.30 -1.88 8.97
C ILE A 181 15.72 -0.78 8.09
N LEU A 182 15.70 -0.99 6.79
CA LEU A 182 15.13 -0.07 5.83
C LEU A 182 13.97 -0.74 5.09
N MET A 183 12.75 -0.18 5.21
CA MET A 183 11.58 -0.74 4.55
C MET A 183 11.17 0.10 3.35
N ILE A 184 11.14 -0.53 2.17
CA ILE A 184 10.70 0.06 0.91
C ILE A 184 9.32 -0.51 0.59
N GLY A 185 8.35 0.37 0.31
CA GLY A 185 6.99 -0.02 0.02
C GLY A 185 6.57 0.28 -1.41
N ARG A 186 5.87 -0.65 -2.04
CA ARG A 186 5.16 -0.46 -3.30
C ARG A 186 3.83 -1.17 -3.24
N SER A 187 2.82 -0.52 -3.71
CA SER A 187 1.50 -1.13 -3.82
C SER A 187 1.27 -1.55 -5.27
N GLY A 188 0.85 -2.79 -5.47
CA GLY A 188 0.23 -3.20 -6.71
C GLY A 188 -1.15 -2.55 -6.85
N SER A 189 -1.58 -2.21 -8.07
CA SER A 189 -2.89 -1.62 -8.33
C SER A 189 -3.65 -2.44 -9.35
N GLU A 190 -4.90 -2.77 -9.04
CA GLU A 190 -5.77 -3.48 -9.99
C GLU A 190 -6.12 -2.55 -11.17
N GLY A 191 -5.93 -3.05 -12.39
CA GLY A 191 -6.32 -2.36 -13.62
C GLY A 191 -5.41 -1.22 -14.08
N ASN A 192 -4.26 -1.01 -13.44
CA ASN A 192 -3.27 -0.03 -13.85
C ASN A 192 -1.88 -0.69 -13.99
N ASP A 193 -1.23 -0.42 -15.10
CA ASP A 193 0.18 -0.78 -15.27
C ASP A 193 1.07 0.18 -14.48
N LEU A 194 2.17 -0.35 -13.95
CA LEU A 194 3.18 0.48 -13.31
C LEU A 194 4.02 1.21 -14.36
N THR A 195 4.34 2.44 -14.07
CA THR A 195 5.29 3.23 -14.86
C THR A 195 6.73 2.79 -14.59
N LEU A 196 7.66 3.14 -15.47
CA LEU A 196 9.09 2.90 -15.22
C LEU A 196 9.58 3.54 -13.92
N GLU A 197 9.07 4.72 -13.58
CA GLU A 197 9.41 5.43 -12.35
C GLU A 197 8.95 4.67 -11.10
N GLU A 198 7.80 4.02 -11.16
CA GLU A 198 7.27 3.21 -10.03
C GLU A 198 8.03 1.89 -9.84
N LEU A 199 8.74 1.42 -10.88
CA LEU A 199 9.62 0.26 -10.80
C LEU A 199 11.02 0.60 -10.27
N GLN A 200 11.34 1.88 -10.15
CA GLN A 200 12.63 2.39 -9.69
C GLN A 200 12.52 2.96 -8.27
N LEU A 201 13.67 3.22 -7.66
CA LEU A 201 13.73 4.00 -6.43
C LEU A 201 13.44 5.47 -6.75
N SER A 202 12.64 6.11 -5.91
CA SER A 202 12.51 7.57 -5.94
C SER A 202 13.83 8.26 -5.57
N ALA A 203 13.92 9.56 -5.82
CA ALA A 203 15.10 10.34 -5.44
C ALA A 203 15.31 10.34 -3.91
N GLU A 204 14.22 10.42 -3.16
CA GLU A 204 14.22 10.39 -1.70
C GLU A 204 14.65 9.02 -1.17
N GLU A 205 14.12 7.93 -1.72
CA GLU A 205 14.53 6.56 -1.35
C GLU A 205 15.99 6.30 -1.69
N SER A 206 16.45 6.72 -2.87
CA SER A 206 17.85 6.59 -3.27
C SER A 206 18.78 7.35 -2.32
N SER A 207 18.41 8.57 -1.93
CA SER A 207 19.14 9.39 -0.96
C SER A 207 19.15 8.74 0.43
N LEU A 208 18.01 8.17 0.85
CA LEU A 208 17.90 7.48 2.14
C LEU A 208 18.79 6.23 2.17
N ILE A 209 18.70 5.38 1.15
CA ILE A 209 19.52 4.16 1.02
C ILE A 209 21.01 4.52 1.07
N ASP A 210 21.44 5.49 0.26
CA ASP A 210 22.85 5.92 0.20
C ASP A 210 23.33 6.41 1.57
N THR A 211 22.52 7.19 2.27
CA THR A 211 22.86 7.72 3.58
C THR A 211 22.89 6.64 4.64
N VAL A 212 21.86 5.79 4.71
CA VAL A 212 21.78 4.70 5.69
C VAL A 212 22.93 3.71 5.46
N ALA A 213 23.17 3.29 4.22
CA ALA A 213 24.22 2.32 3.90
C ALA A 213 25.63 2.85 4.15
N LYS A 214 25.86 4.16 4.14
CA LYS A 214 27.14 4.78 4.52
C LYS A 214 27.28 5.04 6.03
N THR A 215 26.17 5.06 6.75
CA THR A 215 26.15 5.38 8.18
C THR A 215 26.20 4.14 9.05
N PHE A 216 25.56 3.06 8.64
CA PHE A 216 25.41 1.84 9.43
C PHE A 216 26.34 0.74 8.94
N ASP A 217 26.84 -0.06 9.89
CA ASP A 217 27.70 -1.21 9.58
C ASP A 217 26.91 -2.39 9.03
N HIS A 218 25.65 -2.53 9.47
CA HIS A 218 24.74 -3.60 9.12
C HIS A 218 23.40 -3.02 8.66
N VAL A 219 22.99 -3.31 7.43
CA VAL A 219 21.73 -2.85 6.87
C VAL A 219 20.91 -4.04 6.36
N ILE A 220 19.65 -4.10 6.76
CA ILE A 220 18.67 -5.08 6.31
C ILE A 220 17.60 -4.32 5.53
N VAL A 221 17.36 -4.71 4.28
CA VAL A 221 16.32 -4.12 3.43
C VAL A 221 15.10 -5.03 3.38
N LEU A 222 13.94 -4.52 3.76
CA LEU A 222 12.66 -5.20 3.65
C LEU A 222 11.85 -4.58 2.51
N PHE A 223 11.40 -5.42 1.59
CA PHE A 223 10.56 -5.02 0.47
C PHE A 223 9.10 -5.38 0.76
N ASN A 224 8.32 -4.39 1.18
CA ASN A 224 6.87 -4.48 1.34
C ASN A 224 6.20 -4.15 0.00
N ILE A 225 6.27 -5.08 -0.94
CA ILE A 225 5.89 -4.86 -2.33
C ILE A 225 4.98 -5.99 -2.85
N ALA A 226 4.02 -5.63 -3.70
CA ALA A 226 3.16 -6.56 -4.42
C ALA A 226 3.48 -6.63 -5.93
N ASN A 227 4.52 -5.93 -6.37
CA ASN A 227 4.97 -5.81 -7.76
C ASN A 227 6.48 -6.00 -7.87
N MET A 228 6.97 -6.07 -9.09
CA MET A 228 8.40 -6.07 -9.37
C MET A 228 8.96 -4.65 -9.23
N MET A 229 10.24 -4.54 -8.83
CA MET A 229 11.02 -3.30 -8.88
C MET A 229 12.50 -3.63 -9.10
N GLU A 230 13.29 -2.63 -9.50
CA GLU A 230 14.73 -2.76 -9.61
C GLU A 230 15.37 -3.03 -8.25
N MET A 231 16.24 -4.03 -8.17
CA MET A 231 16.93 -4.41 -6.93
C MET A 231 18.46 -4.41 -7.04
N GLY A 232 19.03 -3.95 -8.16
CA GLY A 232 20.48 -3.93 -8.39
C GLY A 232 21.25 -3.11 -7.36
N PHE A 233 20.62 -2.13 -6.71
CA PHE A 233 21.25 -1.33 -5.66
C PHE A 233 21.70 -2.16 -4.45
N LEU A 234 21.14 -3.35 -4.21
CA LEU A 234 21.55 -4.24 -3.12
C LEU A 234 23.01 -4.67 -3.22
N GLU A 235 23.57 -4.66 -4.43
CA GLU A 235 24.98 -5.02 -4.69
C GLU A 235 25.95 -3.83 -4.56
N ASN A 236 25.40 -2.59 -4.49
CA ASN A 236 26.22 -1.39 -4.52
C ASN A 236 26.81 -1.01 -3.14
N TYR A 237 26.28 -1.60 -2.07
CA TYR A 237 26.65 -1.24 -0.70
C TYR A 237 27.01 -2.50 0.10
N PRO A 238 28.28 -2.65 0.51
CA PRO A 238 28.71 -3.79 1.34
C PRO A 238 28.03 -3.88 2.70
N SER A 239 27.51 -2.78 3.22
CA SER A 239 26.75 -2.75 4.47
C SER A 239 25.35 -3.30 4.34
N ILE A 240 24.79 -3.39 3.11
CA ILE A 240 23.50 -4.07 2.89
C ILE A 240 23.77 -5.57 2.85
N GLN A 241 23.68 -6.19 4.02
CA GLN A 241 23.99 -7.61 4.22
C GLN A 241 22.74 -8.49 4.27
N GLY A 242 21.58 -7.91 4.55
CA GLY A 242 20.30 -8.61 4.58
C GLY A 242 19.29 -8.00 3.62
N ALA A 243 18.49 -8.84 2.93
CA ALA A 243 17.36 -8.37 2.15
C ALA A 243 16.28 -9.44 2.07
N ALA A 244 15.01 -9.05 2.20
CA ALA A 244 13.87 -9.94 2.08
C ALA A 244 12.66 -9.26 1.45
N ILE A 245 11.90 -10.00 0.63
CA ILE A 245 10.57 -9.58 0.19
C ILE A 245 9.55 -10.10 1.19
N ILE A 246 8.78 -9.18 1.76
CA ILE A 246 7.72 -9.44 2.74
C ILE A 246 6.32 -9.23 2.14
N TRP A 247 6.20 -9.13 0.85
CA TRP A 247 4.96 -8.96 0.10
C TRP A 247 4.01 -7.91 0.73
N THR A 248 2.71 -8.24 0.79
CA THR A 248 1.66 -7.48 1.47
C THR A 248 1.07 -8.39 2.56
N PRO A 249 1.53 -8.24 3.82
CA PRO A 249 1.39 -9.26 4.86
C PRO A 249 -0.02 -9.43 5.44
N GLY A 250 -1.00 -8.65 4.97
CA GLY A 250 -2.36 -8.71 5.49
C GLY A 250 -2.46 -8.30 6.96
N GLU A 251 -3.53 -8.73 7.63
CA GLU A 251 -3.88 -8.27 8.98
C GLU A 251 -2.83 -8.63 10.05
N ALA A 252 -2.24 -9.81 9.96
CA ALA A 252 -1.38 -10.35 11.02
C ALA A 252 0.02 -10.77 10.56
N GLY A 253 0.33 -10.68 9.27
CA GLY A 253 1.60 -11.19 8.72
C GLY A 253 2.84 -10.41 9.18
N MET A 254 2.70 -9.16 9.62
CA MET A 254 3.83 -8.41 10.19
C MET A 254 4.45 -9.10 11.41
N GLU A 255 3.67 -9.87 12.17
CA GLU A 255 4.24 -10.70 13.25
C GLU A 255 5.22 -11.72 12.68
N SER A 256 4.89 -12.38 11.56
CA SER A 256 5.79 -13.35 10.91
C SER A 256 7.05 -12.68 10.37
N VAL A 257 6.95 -11.45 9.85
CA VAL A 257 8.12 -10.66 9.44
C VAL A 257 9.07 -10.43 10.62
N ALA A 258 8.54 -9.97 11.75
CA ALA A 258 9.33 -9.74 12.96
C ALA A 258 9.91 -11.06 13.52
N GLN A 259 9.15 -12.16 13.49
CA GLN A 259 9.61 -13.49 13.89
C GLN A 259 10.74 -14.01 12.98
N MET A 260 10.71 -13.70 11.69
CA MET A 260 11.80 -14.01 10.76
C MET A 260 13.05 -13.22 11.13
N LEU A 261 12.92 -11.92 11.38
CA LEU A 261 14.06 -11.10 11.84
C LEU A 261 14.67 -11.62 13.14
N ALA A 262 13.84 -12.11 14.07
CA ALA A 262 14.27 -12.68 15.36
C ALA A 262 14.72 -14.15 15.28
N GLY A 263 14.67 -14.79 14.11
CA GLY A 263 15.05 -16.20 13.94
C GLY A 263 14.07 -17.20 14.55
N GLN A 264 12.84 -16.77 14.86
CA GLN A 264 11.79 -17.63 15.39
C GLN A 264 11.12 -18.48 14.29
N ILE A 265 11.19 -17.99 13.05
CA ILE A 265 10.80 -18.74 11.84
C ILE A 265 11.90 -18.65 10.79
N ASN A 266 11.90 -19.62 9.87
CA ASN A 266 12.82 -19.64 8.73
C ASN A 266 12.04 -19.44 7.44
N PRO A 267 12.29 -18.35 6.69
CA PRO A 267 11.55 -18.06 5.47
C PRO A 267 11.82 -19.15 4.42
N SER A 268 10.79 -19.55 3.68
CA SER A 268 10.87 -20.60 2.67
C SER A 268 10.33 -20.19 1.30
N GLY A 269 9.83 -18.97 1.17
CA GLY A 269 9.32 -18.42 -0.08
C GLY A 269 10.35 -18.44 -1.20
N LYS A 270 9.85 -18.47 -2.43
CA LYS A 270 10.65 -18.45 -3.66
C LYS A 270 10.17 -17.33 -4.56
N LEU A 271 11.11 -16.73 -5.28
CA LEU A 271 10.75 -15.86 -6.38
C LEU A 271 10.00 -16.66 -7.44
N GLN A 272 8.91 -16.08 -7.92
CA GLN A 272 8.11 -16.69 -9.01
C GLN A 272 8.65 -16.29 -10.38
N ASP A 273 9.52 -15.27 -10.44
CA ASP A 273 10.15 -14.77 -11.65
C ASP A 273 11.53 -14.18 -11.35
N THR A 274 12.26 -13.83 -12.39
CA THR A 274 13.54 -13.11 -12.28
C THR A 274 13.29 -11.65 -11.97
N ILE A 275 14.00 -11.12 -10.98
CA ILE A 275 14.01 -9.70 -10.67
C ILE A 275 15.21 -9.06 -11.37
N ALA A 276 14.95 -8.02 -12.18
CA ALA A 276 15.98 -7.30 -12.88
C ALA A 276 16.83 -6.43 -11.93
N TYR A 277 18.12 -6.31 -12.22
CA TYR A 277 18.97 -5.30 -11.59
C TYR A 277 18.54 -3.90 -12.00
N HIS A 278 18.26 -3.72 -13.29
CA HIS A 278 17.74 -2.48 -13.88
C HIS A 278 16.58 -2.79 -14.82
N VAL A 279 15.61 -1.89 -14.90
CA VAL A 279 14.43 -2.04 -15.79
C VAL A 279 14.84 -2.16 -17.26
N SER A 280 16.05 -1.70 -17.61
CA SER A 280 16.61 -1.84 -18.96
C SER A 280 17.17 -3.21 -19.30
N ASP A 281 17.34 -4.11 -18.33
CA ASP A 281 17.88 -5.46 -18.51
C ASP A 281 16.82 -6.41 -19.07
#